data_4f93f97024e035b6606661d6a4f4a7c3
#
_entry.id   4f93f97024e035b6606661d6a4f4a7c3
#
_cell.length_a   1.000
_cell.length_b   1.000
_cell.length_c   1.000
_cell.angle_alpha   90.00
_cell.angle_beta   90.00
_cell.angle_gamma   90.00
#
_symmetry.space_group_name_H-M   'P 1'
#
loop_
_entity.id
_entity.type
_entity.pdbx_description
1 polymer ?
#
loop_
_entity_poly.entity_id
_entity_poly.type
_entity_poly.pdbx_seq_one_letter_code
_entity_poly.pdbx_strand_id
1 'polypeptide(L)'
;MENTPPQKQFKVLLIGDTCIDEYIYGVCERLNPEAPVPILKYNKTERKNGMAWNVKENLQSFGINVCIFTHKENILKRRYIDQRYNQQMLRVDFEDHVEPMHHEISDEGYD
;
A
#
# COMPACT_ATOMS: atom_id res chain seq x y z
N MET A 1 -22.07 -0.52 37.10
CA MET A 1 -21.57 -1.04 35.80
C MET A 1 -22.63 -0.83 34.74
N GLU A 2 -22.32 0.01 33.75
CA GLU A 2 -23.27 0.26 32.69
C GLU A 2 -23.26 -0.89 31.70
N ASN A 3 -24.43 -1.42 31.40
CA ASN A 3 -24.59 -2.41 30.34
C ASN A 3 -24.64 -1.69 29.00
N THR A 4 -23.49 -1.53 28.36
CA THR A 4 -23.46 -1.00 27.01
C THR A 4 -23.96 -2.08 26.06
N PRO A 5 -25.00 -1.82 25.25
CA PRO A 5 -25.42 -2.80 24.26
C PRO A 5 -24.28 -3.11 23.31
N PRO A 6 -24.12 -4.35 22.86
CA PRO A 6 -23.09 -4.68 21.90
C PRO A 6 -23.28 -3.86 20.64
N GLN A 7 -22.21 -3.21 20.21
CA GLN A 7 -22.23 -2.46 18.97
C GLN A 7 -22.35 -3.45 17.80
N LYS A 8 -23.14 -3.06 16.80
CA LYS A 8 -23.20 -3.84 15.57
C LYS A 8 -21.81 -3.86 14.92
N GLN A 9 -21.32 -5.05 14.67
CA GLN A 9 -20.08 -5.22 13.90
C GLN A 9 -20.43 -5.26 12.44
N PHE A 10 -20.00 -4.23 11.71
CA PHE A 10 -20.18 -4.19 10.27
C PHE A 10 -19.24 -5.17 9.57
N LYS A 11 -19.75 -5.78 8.53
CA LYS A 11 -19.00 -6.66 7.66
C LYS A 11 -18.99 -6.06 6.26
N VAL A 12 -17.81 -5.73 5.75
CA VAL A 12 -17.63 -5.00 4.49
C VAL A 12 -16.90 -5.88 3.49
N LEU A 13 -17.42 -5.91 2.27
CA LEU A 13 -16.72 -6.46 1.12
C LEU A 13 -16.04 -5.31 0.38
N LEU A 14 -14.72 -5.32 0.38
CA LEU A 14 -13.90 -4.31 -0.30
C LEU A 14 -13.37 -4.89 -1.61
N ILE A 15 -13.64 -4.21 -2.70
CA ILE A 15 -13.22 -4.64 -4.04
C ILE A 15 -12.31 -3.56 -4.60
N GLY A 16 -11.12 -3.93 -5.03
CA GLY A 16 -10.20 -2.96 -5.64
C GLY A 16 -8.80 -3.50 -5.86
N ASP A 17 -8.00 -2.70 -6.51
CA ASP A 17 -6.60 -3.01 -6.75
C ASP A 17 -5.78 -2.82 -5.48
N THR A 18 -4.74 -3.62 -5.35
CA THR A 18 -3.81 -3.59 -4.22
C THR A 18 -2.38 -3.46 -4.70
N CYS A 19 -1.53 -2.90 -3.86
CA CYS A 19 -0.09 -2.85 -4.12
C CYS A 19 0.68 -2.83 -2.80
N ILE A 20 1.99 -3.06 -2.90
CA ILE A 20 2.92 -2.77 -1.83
C ILE A 20 3.64 -1.47 -2.19
N ASP A 21 3.58 -0.50 -1.30
CA ASP A 21 4.38 0.72 -1.39
C ASP A 21 5.68 0.49 -0.63
N GLU A 22 6.81 0.54 -1.35
CA GLU A 22 8.12 0.36 -0.78
C GLU A 22 8.89 1.67 -0.85
N TYR A 23 9.47 2.06 0.27
CA TYR A 23 10.22 3.30 0.39
C TYR A 23 11.67 2.96 0.71
N ILE A 24 12.57 3.33 -0.20
CA ILE A 24 14.01 3.22 -0.01
C ILE A 24 14.52 4.59 0.41
N TYR A 25 14.99 4.68 1.64
CA TYR A 25 15.49 5.93 2.21
C TYR A 25 17.02 5.96 2.18
N GLY A 26 17.54 7.11 1.81
CA GLY A 26 18.96 7.36 1.81
C GLY A 26 19.28 8.83 1.74
N VAL A 27 20.51 9.16 1.45
CA VAL A 27 20.98 10.53 1.36
C VAL A 27 21.72 10.73 0.04
N CYS A 28 21.34 11.78 -0.70
CA CYS A 28 22.00 12.18 -1.93
C CYS A 28 22.96 13.34 -1.67
N GLU A 29 24.26 13.04 -1.45
CA GLU A 29 25.25 14.05 -1.12
C GLU A 29 26.06 14.47 -2.34
N ARG A 30 26.09 13.64 -3.39
CA ARG A 30 26.91 13.90 -4.58
C ARG A 30 26.28 13.33 -5.84
N LEU A 31 26.73 13.83 -6.97
CA LEU A 31 26.39 13.28 -8.27
C LEU A 31 27.34 12.13 -8.64
N ASN A 32 26.82 11.22 -9.47
CA ASN A 32 27.62 10.14 -10.04
C ASN A 32 28.65 10.73 -11.01
N PRO A 33 29.96 10.40 -10.89
CA PRO A 33 30.97 10.91 -11.82
C PRO A 33 30.82 10.38 -13.24
N GLU A 34 30.11 9.27 -13.43
CA GLU A 34 29.91 8.65 -14.74
C GLU A 34 28.74 9.26 -15.51
N ALA A 35 27.79 9.87 -14.84
CA ALA A 35 26.59 10.44 -15.44
C ALA A 35 26.00 11.52 -14.51
N PRO A 36 25.23 12.50 -15.05
CA PRO A 36 24.66 13.57 -14.22
C PRO A 36 23.43 13.11 -13.46
N VAL A 37 23.58 12.09 -12.63
CA VAL A 37 22.53 11.52 -11.80
C VAL A 37 22.99 11.50 -10.34
N PRO A 38 22.05 11.63 -9.37
CA PRO A 38 22.41 11.56 -7.97
C PRO A 38 22.79 10.15 -7.54
N ILE A 39 23.67 10.07 -6.54
CA ILE A 39 23.97 8.82 -5.85
C ILE A 39 23.21 8.84 -4.54
N LEU A 40 22.32 7.88 -4.36
CA LEU A 40 21.59 7.68 -3.11
C LEU A 40 22.37 6.70 -2.24
N LYS A 41 22.89 7.19 -1.11
CA LYS A 41 23.52 6.32 -0.13
C LYS A 41 22.43 5.71 0.75
N TYR A 42 22.26 4.41 0.64
CA TYR A 42 21.17 3.67 1.30
C TYR A 42 21.23 3.76 2.82
N ASN A 43 20.07 3.93 3.43
CA ASN A 43 19.90 3.91 4.88
C ASN A 43 18.94 2.78 5.30
N LYS A 44 17.69 2.86 4.88
CA LYS A 44 16.67 1.89 5.33
C LYS A 44 15.57 1.71 4.28
N THR A 45 14.82 0.63 4.45
CA THR A 45 13.64 0.32 3.63
C THR A 45 12.41 0.19 4.52
N GLU A 46 11.32 0.79 4.10
CA GLU A 46 10.00 0.61 4.73
C GLU A 46 9.00 0.14 3.66
N ARG A 47 8.08 -0.72 4.08
CA ARG A 47 6.98 -1.19 3.22
C ARG A 47 5.65 -0.91 3.88
N LYS A 48 4.68 -0.52 3.07
CA LYS A 48 3.31 -0.26 3.51
C LYS A 48 2.34 -0.90 2.52
N ASN A 49 1.21 -1.34 3.04
CA ASN A 49 0.12 -1.78 2.19
C ASN A 49 -0.50 -0.57 1.50
N GLY A 50 -0.66 -0.64 0.19
CA GLY A 50 -1.18 0.45 -0.62
C GLY A 50 -2.53 0.14 -1.24
N MET A 51 -3.18 1.18 -1.77
CA MET A 51 -4.47 1.09 -2.45
C MET A 51 -5.53 0.42 -1.55
N ALA A 52 -6.25 -0.59 -2.04
CA ALA A 52 -7.33 -1.21 -1.29
C ALA A 52 -6.84 -1.85 0.02
N TRP A 53 -5.61 -2.34 0.09
CA TRP A 53 -5.07 -2.86 1.36
C TRP A 53 -4.94 -1.76 2.42
N ASN A 54 -4.59 -0.54 2.03
CA ASN A 54 -4.57 0.59 2.96
C ASN A 54 -5.99 0.93 3.45
N VAL A 55 -6.97 0.89 2.55
CA VAL A 55 -8.37 1.08 2.91
C VAL A 55 -8.83 0.02 3.90
N LYS A 56 -8.47 -1.24 3.65
CA LYS A 56 -8.78 -2.36 4.56
C LYS A 56 -8.23 -2.11 5.96
N GLU A 57 -6.96 -1.71 6.06
CA GLU A 57 -6.33 -1.43 7.36
C GLU A 57 -7.05 -0.30 8.10
N ASN A 58 -7.44 0.74 7.38
CA ASN A 58 -8.17 1.86 7.96
C ASN A 58 -9.55 1.43 8.47
N LEU A 59 -10.29 0.63 7.72
CA LEU A 59 -11.58 0.12 8.15
C LEU A 59 -11.43 -0.81 9.36
N GLN A 60 -10.43 -1.67 9.35
CA GLN A 60 -10.17 -2.57 10.48
C GLN A 60 -9.83 -1.81 11.76
N SER A 61 -9.19 -0.65 11.66
CA SER A 61 -8.87 0.18 12.81
C SER A 61 -10.12 0.72 13.52
N PHE A 62 -11.25 0.75 12.85
CA PHE A 62 -12.55 1.11 13.42
C PHE A 62 -13.35 -0.10 13.92
N GLY A 63 -12.74 -1.27 13.95
CA GLY A 63 -13.43 -2.50 14.38
C GLY A 63 -14.33 -3.10 13.31
N ILE A 64 -14.21 -2.67 12.06
CA ILE A 64 -15.00 -3.19 10.95
C ILE A 64 -14.36 -4.47 10.44
N ASN A 65 -15.18 -5.50 10.24
CA ASN A 65 -14.74 -6.76 9.65
C ASN A 65 -14.73 -6.60 8.12
N VAL A 66 -13.55 -6.75 7.51
CA VAL A 66 -13.36 -6.50 6.08
C VAL A 66 -12.90 -7.76 5.37
N CYS A 67 -13.60 -8.13 4.31
CA CYS A 67 -13.14 -9.12 3.35
C CYS A 67 -12.73 -8.39 2.08
N ILE A 68 -11.54 -8.64 1.60
CA ILE A 68 -11.02 -7.98 0.39
C ILE A 68 -11.07 -8.93 -0.80
N PHE A 69 -11.52 -8.40 -1.93
CA PHE A 69 -11.46 -9.07 -3.22
C PHE A 69 -10.59 -8.24 -4.16
N THR A 70 -9.45 -8.80 -4.54
CA THR A 70 -8.45 -8.10 -5.34
C THR A 70 -7.83 -9.05 -6.38
N HIS A 71 -6.98 -8.49 -7.22
CA HIS A 71 -6.23 -9.26 -8.21
C HIS A 71 -5.18 -10.16 -7.56
N LYS A 72 -4.70 -11.14 -8.31
CA LYS A 72 -3.69 -12.10 -7.86
C LYS A 72 -2.25 -11.60 -8.05
N GLU A 73 -2.05 -10.61 -8.92
CA GLU A 73 -0.73 -10.09 -9.24
C GLU A 73 -0.16 -9.32 -8.06
N ASN A 74 1.16 -9.42 -7.87
CA ASN A 74 1.88 -8.69 -6.84
C ASN A 74 2.41 -7.38 -7.42
N ILE A 75 1.74 -6.28 -7.13
CA ILE A 75 2.14 -4.96 -7.59
C ILE A 75 3.05 -4.33 -6.54
N LEU A 76 4.23 -3.92 -6.94
CA LEU A 76 5.21 -3.24 -6.09
C LEU A 76 5.55 -1.89 -6.67
N LYS A 77 5.40 -0.86 -5.87
CA LYS A 77 5.80 0.51 -6.21
C LYS A 77 6.92 0.93 -5.28
N ARG A 78 8.12 1.02 -5.83
CA ARG A 78 9.32 1.38 -5.07
C ARG A 78 9.66 2.85 -5.28
N ARG A 79 9.82 3.58 -4.19
CA ARG A 79 10.19 4.98 -4.21
C ARG A 79 11.55 5.16 -3.56
N TYR A 80 12.42 5.94 -4.19
CA TYR A 80 13.73 6.31 -3.65
C TYR A 80 13.63 7.74 -3.13
N ILE A 81 13.94 7.93 -1.84
CA ILE A 81 13.70 9.18 -1.14
C ILE A 81 15.01 9.69 -0.53
N ASP A 82 15.36 10.94 -0.86
CA ASP A 82 16.42 11.67 -0.18
C ASP A 82 15.88 12.20 1.15
N GLN A 83 16.38 11.66 2.25
CA GLN A 83 15.90 12.00 3.59
C GLN A 83 16.25 13.42 4.02
N ARG A 84 17.33 14.00 3.46
CA ARG A 84 17.73 15.37 3.83
C ARG A 84 16.63 16.39 3.55
N TYR A 85 15.94 16.21 2.45
CA TYR A 85 14.91 17.14 1.98
C TYR A 85 13.55 16.49 1.87
N ASN A 86 13.43 15.23 2.30
CA ASN A 86 12.21 14.42 2.15
C ASN A 86 11.69 14.45 0.71
N GLN A 87 12.59 14.30 -0.24
CA GLN A 87 12.29 14.41 -1.66
C GLN A 87 12.32 13.06 -2.34
N GLN A 88 11.25 12.72 -3.07
CA GLN A 88 11.23 11.54 -3.92
C GLN A 88 12.11 11.80 -5.16
N MET A 89 13.10 10.93 -5.38
CA MET A 89 14.04 11.04 -6.47
C MET A 89 13.62 10.22 -7.69
N LEU A 90 13.03 9.06 -7.45
CA LEU A 90 12.68 8.10 -8.50
C LEU A 90 11.59 7.16 -7.96
N ARG A 91 10.71 6.73 -8.85
CA ARG A 91 9.79 5.64 -8.58
C ARG A 91 10.00 4.53 -9.62
N VAL A 92 10.08 3.29 -9.15
CA VAL A 92 10.16 2.11 -10.00
C VAL A 92 8.93 1.27 -9.75
N ASP A 93 8.17 1.00 -10.81
CA ASP A 93 6.96 0.19 -10.73
C ASP A 93 7.28 -1.22 -11.27
N PHE A 94 7.07 -2.22 -10.42
CA PHE A 94 7.20 -3.62 -10.78
C PHE A 94 5.82 -4.20 -10.98
N GLU A 95 5.61 -4.96 -12.05
CA GLU A 95 4.35 -5.66 -12.34
C GLU A 95 3.14 -4.73 -12.18
N ASP A 96 2.97 -3.79 -13.12
CA ASP A 96 1.89 -2.81 -13.08
C ASP A 96 0.65 -3.24 -13.85
N HIS A 97 0.66 -4.42 -14.48
CA HIS A 97 -0.47 -4.96 -15.22
C HIS A 97 -1.30 -5.88 -14.34
N VAL A 98 -2.61 -5.65 -14.35
CA VAL A 98 -3.58 -6.42 -13.59
C VAL A 98 -4.62 -7.00 -14.55
N GLU A 99 -4.75 -8.30 -14.55
CA GLU A 99 -5.80 -8.96 -15.33
C GLU A 99 -7.18 -8.71 -14.69
N PRO A 100 -8.23 -8.60 -15.51
CA PRO A 100 -9.58 -8.47 -14.98
C PRO A 100 -9.95 -9.64 -14.06
N MET A 101 -10.64 -9.35 -12.98
CA MET A 101 -11.15 -10.35 -12.06
C MET A 101 -12.42 -10.98 -12.66
N HIS A 102 -12.40 -12.30 -12.86
CA HIS A 102 -13.48 -13.04 -13.53
C HIS A 102 -14.33 -13.89 -12.57
N HIS A 103 -14.22 -13.64 -11.27
CA HIS A 103 -14.97 -14.40 -10.28
C HIS A 103 -16.32 -13.74 -10.01
N GLU A 104 -17.34 -14.57 -9.83
CA GLU A 104 -18.59 -14.09 -9.27
C GLU A 104 -18.38 -13.71 -7.81
N ILE A 105 -18.81 -12.51 -7.48
CA ILE A 105 -18.72 -12.00 -6.13
C ILE A 105 -20.11 -12.01 -5.52
N SER A 106 -20.28 -12.76 -4.43
CA SER A 106 -21.51 -12.71 -3.65
C SER A 106 -21.44 -11.58 -2.64
N ASP A 107 -22.46 -10.73 -2.64
CA ASP A 107 -22.61 -9.66 -1.66
C ASP A 107 -23.40 -10.08 -0.42
N GLU A 108 -23.77 -11.35 -0.33
CA GLU A 108 -24.48 -11.87 0.83
C GLU A 108 -23.63 -11.81 2.09
N GLY A 109 -24.22 -11.33 3.17
CA GLY A 109 -23.59 -11.24 4.47
C GLY A 109 -22.73 -10.00 4.67
N TYR A 110 -22.73 -9.06 3.72
CA TYR A 110 -22.05 -7.78 3.87
C TYR A 110 -23.03 -6.63 4.08
N ASP A 111 -22.58 -5.62 4.76
CA ASP A 111 -23.35 -4.42 5.05
C ASP A 111 -23.22 -3.29 4.01
#